data_e09a0f310e2cf31827f8286c64fe3296
#
_entry.id   e09a0f310e2cf31827f8286c64fe3296
#
_cell.length_a   1.000
_cell.length_b   1.000
_cell.length_c   1.000
_cell.angle_alpha   90.00
_cell.angle_beta   90.00
_cell.angle_gamma   90.00
#
_symmetry.space_group_name_H-M   'P 1'
#
loop_
_entity.id
_entity.type
_entity.pdbx_description
1 polymer ?
#
loop_
_entity_poly.entity_id
_entity_poly.type
_entity_poly.pdbx_seq_one_letter_code
_entity_poly.pdbx_strand_id
1 'polypeptide(L)'
;MSVYKDENKGTWYVKYTIEDLPTGTKKRTTKRGFKTAKAAKEWERKAHTKVEPGTSKTLEELAAEWEANNQPSEETIRHYNECIKFRLYNLKKKKIDDISKVDLLKWRTNLGMSSYSTKTKNDTVTFLNGVLKFASMIYGVSDISSVLKRFKKTDEDVMKKKDMNVWTPDEFEHFLSYVDRPIYRDYFTFLFRTGCRRGEAIALQKSDVHGSFVYICYSQRTVKEGLKPTKTRQNRWVAMDDKLAEIVNRLAAVDNNSNYVFTYNDKPLCPSPIDFAFKKAIEKSGLKPIRIHDLRHSHASWLIGNGMNIVAVSKRLGHASVEQTLTTYTHLIPAADEAMMRFLNEN
;
A
#
# COMPACT_ATOMS: atom_id res chain seq x y z
N MET A 1 32.36 -19.86 -18.49
CA MET A 1 33.24 -18.92 -19.25
C MET A 1 34.22 -19.73 -20.04
N SER A 2 34.25 -19.54 -21.34
CA SER A 2 34.87 -20.57 -22.15
C SER A 2 35.44 -19.97 -23.43
N VAL A 3 36.60 -19.35 -23.27
CA VAL A 3 37.49 -19.03 -24.38
C VAL A 3 38.47 -20.20 -24.52
N TYR A 4 38.53 -20.81 -25.69
CA TYR A 4 39.34 -21.98 -25.97
C TYR A 4 40.24 -21.72 -27.16
N LYS A 5 41.42 -22.35 -27.21
CA LYS A 5 42.33 -22.35 -28.33
C LYS A 5 41.95 -23.52 -29.28
N ASP A 6 41.86 -23.22 -30.54
CA ASP A 6 41.74 -24.24 -31.61
C ASP A 6 43.15 -24.63 -32.04
N GLU A 7 43.63 -25.74 -31.52
CA GLU A 7 45.02 -26.19 -31.74
C GLU A 7 45.32 -26.52 -33.18
N ASN A 8 44.31 -26.91 -33.98
CA ASN A 8 44.48 -27.26 -35.39
C ASN A 8 44.57 -26.03 -36.29
N LYS A 9 44.00 -24.89 -35.86
CA LYS A 9 43.93 -23.66 -36.68
C LYS A 9 44.73 -22.48 -36.10
N GLY A 10 45.32 -22.64 -34.91
CA GLY A 10 46.06 -21.60 -34.24
C GLY A 10 45.19 -20.39 -33.82
N THR A 11 43.85 -20.51 -33.86
CA THR A 11 42.91 -19.44 -33.57
C THR A 11 42.19 -19.71 -32.25
N TRP A 12 41.46 -18.70 -31.75
CA TRP A 12 40.67 -18.85 -30.54
C TRP A 12 39.17 -18.86 -30.86
N TYR A 13 38.39 -19.52 -30.00
CA TYR A 13 36.92 -19.56 -30.12
C TYR A 13 36.25 -19.41 -28.76
N VAL A 14 35.00 -18.92 -28.76
CA VAL A 14 34.15 -18.70 -27.59
C VAL A 14 32.93 -19.61 -27.72
N LYS A 15 32.66 -20.38 -26.64
CA LYS A 15 31.37 -21.09 -26.50
C LYS A 15 30.48 -20.23 -25.60
N TYR A 16 29.27 -19.91 -26.08
CA TYR A 16 28.31 -19.10 -25.34
C TYR A 16 26.89 -19.63 -25.52
N THR A 17 26.02 -19.25 -24.62
CA THR A 17 24.61 -19.63 -24.65
C THR A 17 23.78 -18.42 -25.04
N ILE A 18 22.93 -18.59 -26.02
CA ILE A 18 21.90 -17.60 -26.37
C ILE A 18 20.61 -18.08 -25.73
N GLU A 19 19.96 -17.20 -24.96
CA GLU A 19 18.62 -17.42 -24.43
C GLU A 19 17.65 -16.65 -25.31
N ASP A 20 16.71 -17.38 -25.89
CA ASP A 20 15.63 -16.77 -26.68
C ASP A 20 14.56 -16.25 -25.69
N LEU A 21 14.48 -14.94 -25.54
CA LEU A 21 13.62 -14.27 -24.58
C LEU A 21 12.12 -14.58 -24.71
N PRO A 22 11.54 -14.77 -25.90
CA PRO A 22 10.13 -15.14 -26.02
C PRO A 22 9.82 -16.59 -25.57
N THR A 23 10.78 -17.50 -25.69
CA THR A 23 10.55 -18.94 -25.44
C THR A 23 11.30 -19.50 -24.23
N GLY A 24 12.26 -18.76 -23.67
CA GLY A 24 13.13 -19.22 -22.58
C GLY A 24 14.08 -20.34 -22.97
N THR A 25 14.16 -20.68 -24.27
CA THR A 25 15.02 -21.77 -24.75
C THR A 25 16.47 -21.34 -24.81
N LYS A 26 17.35 -22.16 -24.21
CA LYS A 26 18.80 -21.92 -24.19
C LYS A 26 19.49 -22.71 -25.29
N LYS A 27 20.06 -22.01 -26.28
CA LYS A 27 20.83 -22.59 -27.36
C LYS A 27 22.32 -22.34 -27.18
N ARG A 28 23.12 -23.40 -27.05
CA ARG A 28 24.58 -23.30 -27.03
C ARG A 28 25.09 -23.08 -28.44
N THR A 29 25.97 -22.07 -28.63
CA THR A 29 26.60 -21.76 -29.92
C THR A 29 28.07 -21.46 -29.74
N THR A 30 28.82 -21.40 -30.85
CA THR A 30 30.28 -21.19 -30.83
C THR A 30 30.67 -20.15 -31.87
N LYS A 31 31.41 -19.12 -31.46
CA LYS A 31 32.04 -18.15 -32.38
C LYS A 31 33.51 -18.43 -32.46
N ARG A 32 34.02 -18.67 -33.69
CA ARG A 32 35.40 -19.08 -34.00
C ARG A 32 36.15 -17.98 -34.75
N GLY A 33 37.49 -18.11 -34.85
CA GLY A 33 38.32 -17.30 -35.75
C GLY A 33 38.97 -16.08 -35.11
N PHE A 34 39.07 -16.04 -33.80
CA PHE A 34 39.78 -14.92 -33.13
C PHE A 34 41.30 -15.17 -33.21
N LYS A 35 42.04 -14.13 -33.60
CA LYS A 35 43.51 -14.21 -33.72
C LYS A 35 44.21 -14.27 -32.34
N THR A 36 43.61 -13.74 -31.28
CA THR A 36 44.18 -13.74 -29.91
C THR A 36 43.16 -14.08 -28.86
N ALA A 37 43.59 -14.60 -27.71
CA ALA A 37 42.75 -14.86 -26.55
C ALA A 37 42.09 -13.55 -26.04
N LYS A 38 42.83 -12.42 -26.13
CA LYS A 38 42.35 -11.10 -25.71
C LYS A 38 41.14 -10.66 -26.56
N ALA A 39 41.24 -10.82 -27.89
CA ALA A 39 40.16 -10.51 -28.82
C ALA A 39 38.91 -11.41 -28.60
N ALA A 40 39.12 -12.71 -28.28
CA ALA A 40 38.05 -13.61 -27.97
C ALA A 40 37.34 -13.23 -26.65
N LYS A 41 38.09 -12.89 -25.60
CA LYS A 41 37.55 -12.42 -24.31
C LYS A 41 36.81 -11.08 -24.44
N GLU A 42 37.35 -10.16 -25.25
CA GLU A 42 36.73 -8.85 -25.50
C GLU A 42 35.42 -9.02 -26.29
N TRP A 43 35.39 -9.92 -27.26
CA TRP A 43 34.17 -10.27 -27.98
C TRP A 43 33.16 -10.95 -27.07
N GLU A 44 33.59 -11.91 -26.22
CA GLU A 44 32.75 -12.55 -25.21
C GLU A 44 32.11 -11.51 -24.28
N ARG A 45 32.89 -10.56 -23.77
CA ARG A 45 32.41 -9.44 -22.95
C ARG A 45 31.40 -8.59 -23.71
N LYS A 46 31.66 -8.31 -24.99
CA LYS A 46 30.72 -7.54 -25.86
C LYS A 46 29.50 -8.37 -26.26
N ALA A 47 29.61 -9.69 -26.40
CA ALA A 47 28.50 -10.57 -26.74
C ALA A 47 27.55 -10.82 -25.55
N HIS A 48 28.07 -10.83 -24.32
CA HIS A 48 27.23 -10.80 -23.12
C HIS A 48 26.59 -9.41 -22.91
N THR A 49 27.10 -8.37 -23.59
CA THR A 49 26.50 -7.03 -23.64
C THR A 49 25.63 -6.81 -24.88
N LYS A 50 25.48 -7.83 -25.75
CA LYS A 50 24.56 -7.79 -26.91
C LYS A 50 23.23 -8.50 -26.64
N VAL A 51 22.52 -8.03 -25.65
CA VAL A 51 21.18 -7.50 -25.85
C VAL A 51 21.44 -6.21 -26.60
N GLU A 52 20.80 -5.93 -27.73
CA GLU A 52 20.91 -4.60 -28.33
C GLU A 52 20.55 -3.61 -27.26
N PRO A 53 21.51 -2.85 -26.72
CA PRO A 53 21.21 -2.00 -25.59
C PRO A 53 20.47 -0.80 -26.14
N GLY A 54 19.24 -0.68 -25.76
CA GLY A 54 18.47 0.47 -26.08
C GLY A 54 17.04 0.12 -26.44
N THR A 55 16.14 0.79 -25.81
CA THR A 55 14.75 0.83 -26.25
C THR A 55 14.44 2.28 -26.58
N SER A 56 13.82 2.51 -27.73
CA SER A 56 13.30 3.83 -28.07
C SER A 56 12.15 4.29 -27.17
N LYS A 57 11.77 3.45 -26.18
CA LYS A 57 10.65 3.70 -25.28
C LYS A 57 10.94 4.81 -24.28
N THR A 58 9.94 5.59 -24.05
CA THR A 58 9.94 6.63 -23.01
C THR A 58 9.78 6.02 -21.62
N LEU A 59 10.13 6.77 -20.59
CA LEU A 59 9.90 6.35 -19.21
C LEU A 59 8.42 6.07 -18.92
N GLU A 60 7.49 6.80 -19.52
CA GLU A 60 6.04 6.63 -19.38
C GLU A 60 5.57 5.31 -20.00
N GLU A 61 6.06 4.95 -21.18
CA GLU A 61 5.77 3.67 -21.83
C GLU A 61 6.33 2.48 -21.05
N LEU A 62 7.54 2.59 -20.52
CA LEU A 62 8.15 1.58 -19.67
C LEU A 62 7.41 1.41 -18.33
N ALA A 63 6.91 2.52 -17.76
CA ALA A 63 6.10 2.45 -16.55
C ALA A 63 4.79 1.72 -16.79
N ALA A 64 4.12 1.95 -17.93
CA ALA A 64 2.89 1.23 -18.30
C ALA A 64 3.15 -0.28 -18.50
N GLU A 65 4.25 -0.66 -19.11
CA GLU A 65 4.63 -2.06 -19.25
C GLU A 65 4.97 -2.72 -17.90
N TRP A 66 5.72 -2.01 -17.07
CA TRP A 66 6.04 -2.47 -15.73
C TRP A 66 4.77 -2.66 -14.88
N GLU A 67 3.80 -1.75 -14.97
CA GLU A 67 2.49 -1.89 -14.34
C GLU A 67 1.74 -3.12 -14.83
N ALA A 68 1.67 -3.33 -16.14
CA ALA A 68 0.99 -4.48 -16.74
C ALA A 68 1.59 -5.81 -16.26
N ASN A 69 2.91 -5.89 -16.13
CA ASN A 69 3.60 -7.10 -15.66
C ASN A 69 3.43 -7.35 -14.15
N ASN A 70 3.32 -6.30 -13.34
CA ASN A 70 3.19 -6.43 -11.88
C ASN A 70 1.74 -6.56 -11.40
N GLN A 71 0.75 -6.32 -12.26
CA GLN A 71 -0.68 -6.39 -11.95
C GLN A 71 -1.05 -5.69 -10.61
N PRO A 72 -0.65 -4.44 -10.40
CA PRO A 72 -0.95 -3.73 -9.15
C PRO A 72 -2.45 -3.49 -9.01
N SER A 73 -2.89 -3.19 -7.77
CA SER A 73 -4.27 -2.79 -7.53
C SER A 73 -4.59 -1.46 -8.24
N GLU A 74 -5.87 -1.22 -8.58
CA GLU A 74 -6.31 0.04 -9.20
C GLU A 74 -5.91 1.29 -8.39
N GLU A 75 -5.88 1.18 -7.06
CA GLU A 75 -5.42 2.26 -6.19
C GLU A 75 -3.92 2.53 -6.40
N THR A 76 -3.14 1.48 -6.55
CA THR A 76 -1.70 1.57 -6.83
C THR A 76 -1.46 2.17 -8.23
N ILE A 77 -2.23 1.75 -9.23
CA ILE A 77 -2.18 2.32 -10.59
C ILE A 77 -2.47 3.83 -10.55
N ARG A 78 -3.51 4.26 -9.83
CA ARG A 78 -3.81 5.69 -9.67
C ARG A 78 -2.64 6.45 -9.05
N HIS A 79 -2.02 5.89 -8.01
CA HIS A 79 -0.84 6.48 -7.39
C HIS A 79 0.35 6.58 -8.36
N TYR A 80 0.58 5.57 -9.19
CA TYR A 80 1.64 5.58 -10.21
C TYR A 80 1.36 6.63 -11.29
N ASN A 81 0.12 6.73 -11.76
CA ASN A 81 -0.30 7.76 -12.70
C ASN A 81 -0.09 9.18 -12.15
N GLU A 82 -0.37 9.41 -10.86
CA GLU A 82 -0.03 10.67 -10.19
C GLU A 82 1.48 10.91 -10.12
N CYS A 83 2.28 9.87 -9.86
CA CYS A 83 3.74 9.96 -9.89
C CYS A 83 4.22 10.41 -11.27
N ILE A 84 3.74 9.75 -12.33
CA ILE A 84 4.12 10.06 -13.71
C ILE A 84 3.67 11.48 -14.09
N LYS A 85 2.43 11.83 -13.78
CA LYS A 85 1.84 13.10 -14.19
C LYS A 85 2.48 14.31 -13.51
N PHE A 86 2.67 14.23 -12.19
CA PHE A 86 3.02 15.41 -11.39
C PHE A 86 4.46 15.41 -10.88
N ARG A 87 5.06 14.24 -10.62
CA ARG A 87 6.37 14.14 -9.98
C ARG A 87 7.50 13.72 -10.93
N LEU A 88 7.15 13.05 -12.04
CA LEU A 88 8.11 12.64 -13.10
C LEU A 88 7.94 13.45 -14.40
N TYR A 89 7.22 14.58 -14.35
CA TYR A 89 6.86 15.37 -15.53
C TYR A 89 8.05 15.71 -16.43
N ASN A 90 9.25 15.96 -15.88
CA ASN A 90 10.46 16.28 -16.61
C ASN A 90 11.17 15.05 -17.24
N LEU A 91 10.84 13.84 -16.77
CA LEU A 91 11.49 12.60 -17.19
C LEU A 91 10.57 11.72 -18.04
N LYS A 92 9.26 11.80 -17.85
CA LYS A 92 8.30 10.84 -18.40
C LYS A 92 8.36 10.67 -19.91
N LYS A 93 8.61 11.76 -20.66
CA LYS A 93 8.70 11.76 -22.14
C LYS A 93 10.11 11.52 -22.68
N LYS A 94 11.13 11.46 -21.79
CA LYS A 94 12.48 11.13 -22.21
C LYS A 94 12.58 9.62 -22.52
N LYS A 95 13.30 9.28 -23.58
CA LYS A 95 13.68 7.88 -23.83
C LYS A 95 14.59 7.42 -22.70
N ILE A 96 14.49 6.16 -22.33
CA ILE A 96 15.26 5.63 -21.20
C ILE A 96 16.77 5.75 -21.42
N ASP A 97 17.22 5.59 -22.66
CA ASP A 97 18.64 5.72 -23.04
C ASP A 97 19.17 7.15 -22.92
N ASP A 98 18.28 8.16 -23.01
CA ASP A 98 18.60 9.58 -22.87
C ASP A 98 18.57 10.07 -21.42
N ILE A 99 18.20 9.21 -20.47
CA ILE A 99 18.16 9.54 -19.05
C ILE A 99 19.51 9.20 -18.42
N SER A 100 20.26 10.21 -18.02
CA SER A 100 21.53 10.03 -17.33
C SER A 100 21.37 9.94 -15.80
N LYS A 101 22.41 9.43 -15.11
CA LYS A 101 22.50 9.50 -13.64
C LYS A 101 22.42 10.95 -13.13
N VAL A 102 22.93 11.91 -13.89
CA VAL A 102 22.87 13.34 -13.55
C VAL A 102 21.44 13.86 -13.62
N ASP A 103 20.65 13.45 -14.62
CA ASP A 103 19.23 13.81 -14.71
C ASP A 103 18.45 13.29 -13.50
N LEU A 104 18.72 12.05 -13.10
CA LEU A 104 18.08 11.45 -11.92
C LEU A 104 18.45 12.16 -10.62
N LEU A 105 19.71 12.56 -10.45
CA LEU A 105 20.16 13.32 -9.29
C LEU A 105 19.52 14.72 -9.26
N LYS A 106 19.47 15.44 -10.37
CA LYS A 106 18.78 16.74 -10.49
C LYS A 106 17.29 16.59 -10.16
N TRP A 107 16.62 15.60 -10.75
CA TRP A 107 15.22 15.30 -10.46
C TRP A 107 15.00 15.02 -8.96
N ARG A 108 15.85 14.17 -8.37
CA ARG A 108 15.74 13.82 -6.93
C ARG A 108 15.94 15.06 -6.05
N THR A 109 16.90 15.94 -6.37
CA THR A 109 17.12 17.19 -5.64
C THR A 109 15.87 18.08 -5.71
N ASN A 110 15.28 18.25 -6.89
CA ASN A 110 14.05 19.04 -7.07
C ASN A 110 12.86 18.42 -6.30
N LEU A 111 12.74 17.09 -6.33
CA LEU A 111 11.72 16.39 -5.52
C LEU A 111 11.97 16.62 -4.01
N GLY A 112 13.23 16.67 -3.58
CA GLY A 112 13.62 16.98 -2.21
C GLY A 112 13.16 18.37 -1.74
N MET A 113 13.24 19.37 -2.61
CA MET A 113 12.82 20.75 -2.34
C MET A 113 11.29 20.95 -2.38
N SER A 114 10.54 19.97 -2.89
CA SER A 114 9.07 20.07 -2.98
C SER A 114 8.39 19.96 -1.60
N SER A 115 7.16 20.45 -1.50
CA SER A 115 6.33 20.38 -0.29
C SER A 115 5.73 18.99 -0.02
N TYR A 116 6.04 17.97 -0.83
CA TYR A 116 5.54 16.61 -0.61
C TYR A 116 6.11 16.01 0.69
N SER A 117 5.30 15.19 1.37
CA SER A 117 5.78 14.44 2.55
C SER A 117 6.93 13.50 2.18
N THR A 118 7.83 13.22 3.14
CA THR A 118 8.94 12.27 2.96
C THR A 118 8.45 10.89 2.51
N LYS A 119 7.27 10.46 2.97
CA LYS A 119 6.63 9.23 2.49
C LYS A 119 6.32 9.32 1.00
N THR A 120 5.64 10.38 0.54
CA THR A 120 5.29 10.58 -0.88
C THR A 120 6.53 10.64 -1.76
N LYS A 121 7.59 11.34 -1.31
CA LYS A 121 8.89 11.39 -2.00
C LYS A 121 9.48 9.99 -2.14
N ASN A 122 9.49 9.20 -1.06
CA ASN A 122 10.04 7.86 -1.04
C ASN A 122 9.21 6.85 -1.85
N ASP A 123 7.88 6.97 -1.86
CA ASP A 123 7.00 6.15 -2.69
C ASP A 123 7.29 6.41 -4.19
N THR A 124 7.52 7.68 -4.57
CA THR A 124 7.90 8.05 -5.94
C THR A 124 9.28 7.50 -6.33
N VAL A 125 10.27 7.58 -5.42
CA VAL A 125 11.61 6.98 -5.63
C VAL A 125 11.51 5.48 -5.80
N THR A 126 10.69 4.81 -4.99
CA THR A 126 10.50 3.34 -5.06
C THR A 126 9.86 2.93 -6.39
N PHE A 127 8.84 3.67 -6.84
CA PHE A 127 8.20 3.46 -8.14
C PHE A 127 9.21 3.62 -9.29
N LEU A 128 9.92 4.74 -9.35
CA LEU A 128 10.92 4.99 -10.40
C LEU A 128 12.03 3.94 -10.41
N ASN A 129 12.53 3.53 -9.24
CA ASN A 129 13.51 2.44 -9.13
C ASN A 129 12.98 1.12 -9.71
N GLY A 130 11.70 0.80 -9.47
CA GLY A 130 11.05 -0.38 -10.04
C GLY A 130 11.07 -0.36 -11.56
N VAL A 131 10.67 0.77 -12.16
CA VAL A 131 10.63 0.95 -13.63
C VAL A 131 12.04 0.90 -14.24
N LEU A 132 13.03 1.56 -13.63
CA LEU A 132 14.41 1.55 -14.13
C LEU A 132 15.05 0.15 -14.08
N LYS A 133 14.82 -0.59 -13.00
CA LYS A 133 15.30 -1.98 -12.88
C LYS A 133 14.62 -2.90 -13.90
N PHE A 134 13.32 -2.72 -14.10
CA PHE A 134 12.58 -3.46 -15.13
C PHE A 134 13.15 -3.18 -16.51
N ALA A 135 13.40 -1.90 -16.85
CA ALA A 135 14.01 -1.54 -18.13
C ALA A 135 15.38 -2.18 -18.30
N SER A 136 16.21 -2.19 -17.25
CA SER A 136 17.52 -2.84 -17.28
C SER A 136 17.42 -4.34 -17.50
N MET A 137 16.47 -5.00 -16.81
CA MET A 137 16.28 -6.44 -16.88
C MET A 137 15.75 -6.90 -18.24
N ILE A 138 14.77 -6.18 -18.80
CA ILE A 138 14.06 -6.59 -20.03
C ILE A 138 14.77 -6.10 -21.29
N TYR A 139 15.27 -4.85 -21.29
CA TYR A 139 15.85 -4.20 -22.48
C TYR A 139 17.38 -4.09 -22.42
N GLY A 140 18.02 -4.58 -21.36
CA GLY A 140 19.48 -4.56 -21.23
C GLY A 140 20.10 -3.17 -21.13
N VAL A 141 19.29 -2.12 -20.90
CA VAL A 141 19.79 -0.76 -20.65
C VAL A 141 20.58 -0.72 -19.34
N SER A 142 21.54 0.19 -19.24
CA SER A 142 22.34 0.33 -18.02
C SER A 142 21.47 0.63 -16.81
N ASP A 143 21.63 -0.11 -15.70
CA ASP A 143 20.95 0.22 -14.44
C ASP A 143 21.52 1.51 -13.84
N ILE A 144 20.75 2.57 -13.97
CA ILE A 144 21.04 3.89 -13.41
C ILE A 144 20.30 4.14 -12.08
N SER A 145 19.51 3.17 -11.59
CA SER A 145 18.70 3.32 -10.38
C SER A 145 19.51 3.50 -9.09
N SER A 146 20.77 3.04 -9.09
CA SER A 146 21.65 3.04 -7.91
C SER A 146 21.89 4.41 -7.26
N VAL A 147 21.71 5.50 -8.02
CA VAL A 147 21.83 6.88 -7.52
C VAL A 147 20.59 7.37 -6.78
N LEU A 148 19.46 6.68 -6.90
CA LEU A 148 18.18 7.06 -6.30
C LEU A 148 18.07 6.54 -4.85
N LYS A 149 18.71 7.23 -3.93
CA LYS A 149 18.60 6.93 -2.50
C LYS A 149 17.29 7.50 -1.93
N ARG A 150 16.69 6.79 -1.00
CA ARG A 150 15.51 7.27 -0.25
C ARG A 150 15.86 8.52 0.56
N PHE A 151 14.87 9.36 0.79
CA PHE A 151 14.97 10.50 1.70
C PHE A 151 14.91 10.00 3.15
N LYS A 152 15.75 10.56 4.01
CA LYS A 152 15.68 10.32 5.45
C LYS A 152 14.44 11.02 6.01
N LYS A 153 13.87 10.45 7.05
CA LYS A 153 12.82 11.13 7.83
C LYS A 153 13.42 12.36 8.50
N THR A 154 12.67 13.44 8.50
CA THR A 154 13.01 14.65 9.28
C THR A 154 12.49 14.52 10.70
N ASP A 155 12.99 15.34 11.61
CA ASP A 155 12.47 15.41 12.99
C ASP A 155 10.99 15.79 12.99
N GLU A 156 10.55 16.64 12.06
CA GLU A 156 9.14 16.99 11.85
C GLU A 156 8.29 15.78 11.43
N ASP A 157 8.80 14.89 10.58
CA ASP A 157 8.13 13.61 10.22
C ASP A 157 8.00 12.68 11.44
N VAL A 158 8.96 12.73 12.35
CA VAL A 158 8.96 11.93 13.58
C VAL A 158 7.96 12.52 14.58
N MET A 159 7.94 13.84 14.71
CA MET A 159 7.01 14.54 15.64
C MET A 159 5.55 14.40 15.19
N LYS A 160 5.26 14.56 13.89
CA LYS A 160 3.89 14.35 13.35
C LYS A 160 3.34 12.95 13.61
N LYS A 161 4.19 11.97 13.91
CA LYS A 161 3.77 10.60 14.23
C LYS A 161 3.38 10.41 15.71
N LYS A 162 3.75 11.34 16.59
CA LYS A 162 3.50 11.21 18.04
C LYS A 162 2.07 11.53 18.47
N ASP A 163 1.34 12.34 17.71
CA ASP A 163 -0.02 12.73 18.08
C ASP A 163 -1.05 11.96 17.25
N MET A 164 -1.39 10.74 17.68
CA MET A 164 -2.61 10.12 17.20
C MET A 164 -3.80 10.90 17.76
N ASN A 165 -4.52 11.54 16.86
CA ASN A 165 -5.78 12.16 17.21
C ASN A 165 -6.83 11.06 17.35
N VAL A 166 -7.16 10.73 18.59
CA VAL A 166 -8.19 9.76 18.93
C VAL A 166 -9.25 10.45 19.79
N TRP A 167 -10.47 9.96 19.75
CA TRP A 167 -11.54 10.36 20.64
C TRP A 167 -11.78 9.29 21.70
N THR A 168 -12.15 9.75 22.89
CA THR A 168 -12.72 8.91 23.94
C THR A 168 -14.14 8.49 23.56
N PRO A 169 -14.74 7.49 24.24
CA PRO A 169 -16.16 7.17 24.07
C PRO A 169 -17.09 8.38 24.30
N ASP A 170 -16.83 9.20 25.30
CA ASP A 170 -17.64 10.38 25.61
C ASP A 170 -17.55 11.46 24.52
N GLU A 171 -16.35 11.73 23.99
CA GLU A 171 -16.17 12.61 22.85
C GLU A 171 -16.87 12.07 21.60
N PHE A 172 -16.87 10.75 21.40
CA PHE A 172 -17.57 10.13 20.29
C PHE A 172 -19.10 10.25 20.44
N GLU A 173 -19.66 10.01 21.63
CA GLU A 173 -21.10 10.20 21.89
C GLU A 173 -21.48 11.69 21.71
N HIS A 174 -20.64 12.62 22.17
CA HIS A 174 -20.85 14.04 21.93
C HIS A 174 -20.87 14.36 20.42
N PHE A 175 -19.91 13.84 19.64
CA PHE A 175 -19.91 13.96 18.18
C PHE A 175 -21.20 13.44 17.55
N LEU A 176 -21.70 12.25 17.98
CA LEU A 176 -22.88 11.64 17.43
C LEU A 176 -24.14 12.51 17.60
N SER A 177 -24.22 13.33 18.66
CA SER A 177 -25.35 14.23 18.90
C SER A 177 -25.49 15.30 17.80
N TYR A 178 -24.42 15.62 17.07
CA TYR A 178 -24.39 16.56 15.96
C TYR A 178 -24.51 15.92 14.58
N VAL A 179 -24.65 14.60 14.49
CA VAL A 179 -24.87 13.93 13.21
C VAL A 179 -26.35 13.98 12.87
N ASP A 180 -26.72 14.71 11.81
CA ASP A 180 -28.10 15.01 11.47
C ASP A 180 -28.91 13.74 11.08
N ARG A 181 -28.33 12.82 10.30
CA ARG A 181 -29.04 11.66 9.72
C ARG A 181 -28.83 10.39 10.55
N PRO A 182 -29.91 9.67 10.92
CA PRO A 182 -29.80 8.43 11.71
C PRO A 182 -28.88 7.39 11.08
N ILE A 183 -28.97 7.15 9.77
CA ILE A 183 -28.12 6.16 9.09
C ILE A 183 -26.61 6.49 9.20
N TYR A 184 -26.23 7.76 9.24
CA TYR A 184 -24.84 8.12 9.46
C TYR A 184 -24.44 7.97 10.92
N ARG A 185 -25.33 8.20 11.88
CA ARG A 185 -25.08 7.87 13.30
C ARG A 185 -24.83 6.39 13.46
N ASP A 186 -25.71 5.54 12.92
CA ASP A 186 -25.60 4.08 12.97
C ASP A 186 -24.27 3.62 12.32
N TYR A 187 -23.92 4.20 11.17
CA TYR A 187 -22.67 3.90 10.45
C TYR A 187 -21.42 4.30 11.25
N PHE A 188 -21.37 5.50 11.83
CA PHE A 188 -20.23 5.93 12.64
C PHE A 188 -20.13 5.14 13.95
N THR A 189 -21.27 4.80 14.56
CA THR A 189 -21.34 3.90 15.73
C THR A 189 -20.73 2.54 15.40
N PHE A 190 -21.10 1.98 14.25
CA PHE A 190 -20.51 0.72 13.78
C PHE A 190 -18.98 0.84 13.63
N LEU A 191 -18.48 1.88 12.98
CA LEU A 191 -17.04 2.09 12.82
C LEU A 191 -16.30 2.23 14.16
N PHE A 192 -16.83 3.04 15.07
CA PHE A 192 -16.21 3.27 16.37
C PHE A 192 -16.22 2.01 17.23
N ARG A 193 -17.35 1.30 17.30
CA ARG A 193 -17.50 0.12 18.19
C ARG A 193 -16.92 -1.17 17.64
N THR A 194 -16.68 -1.30 16.33
CA THR A 194 -16.05 -2.49 15.73
C THR A 194 -14.58 -2.27 15.36
N GLY A 195 -14.17 -1.05 15.14
CA GLY A 195 -12.84 -0.73 14.57
C GLY A 195 -12.68 -1.16 13.11
N CYS A 196 -13.77 -1.45 12.40
CA CYS A 196 -13.73 -1.80 10.98
C CYS A 196 -13.18 -0.66 10.11
N ARG A 197 -12.56 -1.01 8.98
CA ARG A 197 -12.18 0.01 7.99
C ARG A 197 -13.43 0.57 7.31
N ARG A 198 -13.38 1.83 6.90
CA ARG A 198 -14.49 2.50 6.19
C ARG A 198 -15.06 1.66 5.04
N GLY A 199 -14.18 1.13 4.19
CA GLY A 199 -14.59 0.32 3.06
C GLY A 199 -15.18 -1.04 3.44
N GLU A 200 -14.78 -1.63 4.56
CA GLU A 200 -15.35 -2.85 5.10
C GLU A 200 -16.78 -2.61 5.58
N ALA A 201 -17.02 -1.49 6.29
CA ALA A 201 -18.36 -1.14 6.74
C ALA A 201 -19.32 -0.80 5.57
N ILE A 202 -18.86 -0.09 4.53
CA ILE A 202 -19.68 0.16 3.33
C ILE A 202 -20.03 -1.15 2.62
N ALA A 203 -19.12 -2.13 2.61
CA ALA A 203 -19.28 -3.40 1.94
C ALA A 203 -20.08 -4.44 2.72
N LEU A 204 -20.44 -4.16 3.98
CA LEU A 204 -21.14 -5.12 4.85
C LEU A 204 -22.50 -5.49 4.25
N GLN A 205 -22.72 -6.80 4.02
CA GLN A 205 -23.95 -7.31 3.48
C GLN A 205 -24.88 -7.81 4.61
N LYS A 206 -26.18 -7.84 4.34
CA LYS A 206 -27.19 -8.38 5.27
C LYS A 206 -26.93 -9.85 5.61
N SER A 207 -26.45 -10.62 4.63
CA SER A 207 -26.05 -12.02 4.81
C SER A 207 -24.84 -12.22 5.73
N ASP A 208 -24.06 -11.17 5.98
CA ASP A 208 -22.89 -11.22 6.85
C ASP A 208 -23.22 -10.91 8.32
N VAL A 209 -24.49 -10.65 8.64
CA VAL A 209 -24.97 -10.31 9.99
C VAL A 209 -25.54 -11.56 10.66
N HIS A 210 -24.98 -11.93 11.81
CA HIS A 210 -25.36 -13.15 12.55
C HIS A 210 -25.54 -12.84 14.06
N GLY A 211 -26.68 -12.26 14.41
CA GLY A 211 -26.99 -11.90 15.80
C GLY A 211 -25.97 -10.88 16.35
N SER A 212 -25.18 -11.27 17.34
CA SER A 212 -24.15 -10.42 17.95
C SER A 212 -22.81 -10.44 17.21
N PHE A 213 -22.75 -11.00 15.99
CA PHE A 213 -21.52 -11.06 15.20
C PHE A 213 -21.75 -10.56 13.78
N VAL A 214 -20.72 -9.98 13.20
CA VAL A 214 -20.64 -9.68 11.77
C VAL A 214 -19.40 -10.32 11.16
N TYR A 215 -19.53 -10.82 9.92
CA TYR A 215 -18.44 -11.40 9.17
C TYR A 215 -17.88 -10.37 8.19
N ILE A 216 -16.64 -9.96 8.37
CA ILE A 216 -15.96 -8.98 7.53
C ILE A 216 -15.10 -9.71 6.49
N CYS A 217 -15.58 -9.78 5.25
CA CYS A 217 -14.95 -10.48 4.14
C CYS A 217 -14.74 -9.60 2.91
N TYR A 218 -15.46 -8.49 2.79
CA TYR A 218 -15.36 -7.58 1.66
C TYR A 218 -14.97 -6.17 2.08
N SER A 219 -14.49 -5.42 1.11
CA SER A 219 -14.25 -3.99 1.20
C SER A 219 -14.67 -3.33 -0.10
N GLN A 220 -15.27 -2.16 -0.02
CA GLN A 220 -15.72 -1.38 -1.17
C GLN A 220 -15.30 0.07 -0.99
N ARG A 221 -14.64 0.61 -1.98
CA ARG A 221 -14.22 2.02 -1.96
C ARG A 221 -15.29 2.93 -2.55
N THR A 222 -15.88 2.54 -3.67
CA THR A 222 -16.99 3.23 -4.33
C THR A 222 -17.99 2.22 -4.85
N VAL A 223 -19.25 2.62 -5.00
CA VAL A 223 -20.30 1.74 -5.55
C VAL A 223 -19.94 1.22 -6.93
N LYS A 224 -19.26 2.02 -7.75
CA LYS A 224 -18.84 1.64 -9.11
C LYS A 224 -17.78 0.54 -9.15
N GLU A 225 -16.91 0.45 -8.13
CA GLU A 225 -15.85 -0.56 -8.08
C GLU A 225 -16.33 -1.94 -7.66
N GLY A 226 -17.55 -2.03 -7.10
CA GLY A 226 -18.10 -3.29 -6.59
C GLY A 226 -17.38 -3.83 -5.35
N LEU A 227 -17.78 -5.02 -4.92
CA LEU A 227 -17.19 -5.72 -3.78
C LEU A 227 -15.81 -6.28 -4.16
N LYS A 228 -14.82 -6.02 -3.32
CA LYS A 228 -13.47 -6.60 -3.44
C LYS A 228 -13.11 -7.32 -2.13
N PRO A 229 -12.27 -8.35 -2.17
CA PRO A 229 -11.71 -8.92 -0.94
C PRO A 229 -11.07 -7.84 -0.07
N THR A 230 -11.05 -8.05 1.25
CA THR A 230 -10.36 -7.12 2.17
C THR A 230 -8.90 -6.91 1.78
N LYS A 231 -8.34 -5.74 2.04
CA LYS A 231 -6.97 -5.36 1.65
C LYS A 231 -5.90 -6.36 2.11
N THR A 232 -6.11 -6.98 3.26
CA THR A 232 -5.21 -7.98 3.85
C THR A 232 -5.61 -9.42 3.50
N ARG A 233 -6.73 -9.63 2.78
CA ARG A 233 -7.37 -10.92 2.55
C ARG A 233 -7.63 -11.71 3.84
N GLN A 234 -7.68 -11.03 4.97
CA GLN A 234 -8.01 -11.63 6.28
C GLN A 234 -9.47 -11.37 6.58
N ASN A 235 -10.27 -12.39 6.35
CA ASN A 235 -11.66 -12.40 6.77
C ASN A 235 -11.73 -12.64 8.28
N ARG A 236 -12.71 -12.05 8.95
CA ARG A 236 -12.84 -12.18 10.40
C ARG A 236 -14.25 -11.99 10.89
N TRP A 237 -14.56 -12.65 11.99
CA TRP A 237 -15.74 -12.36 12.80
C TRP A 237 -15.43 -11.20 13.75
N VAL A 238 -16.38 -10.28 13.88
CA VAL A 238 -16.31 -9.16 14.82
C VAL A 238 -17.54 -9.20 15.71
N ALA A 239 -17.32 -9.40 17.01
CA ALA A 239 -18.39 -9.35 18.01
C ALA A 239 -18.89 -7.91 18.19
N MET A 240 -20.18 -7.75 18.36
CA MET A 240 -20.88 -6.50 18.66
C MET A 240 -21.41 -6.54 20.09
N ASP A 241 -21.39 -5.42 20.79
CA ASP A 241 -22.17 -5.27 22.01
C ASP A 241 -23.68 -5.21 21.69
N ASP A 242 -24.52 -5.38 22.71
CA ASP A 242 -25.98 -5.53 22.55
C ASP A 242 -26.59 -4.33 21.81
N LYS A 243 -26.18 -3.10 22.13
CA LYS A 243 -26.68 -1.87 21.48
C LYS A 243 -26.34 -1.85 19.99
N LEU A 244 -25.10 -2.20 19.65
CA LEU A 244 -24.66 -2.24 18.25
C LEU A 244 -25.35 -3.39 17.51
N ALA A 245 -25.50 -4.56 18.15
CA ALA A 245 -26.19 -5.71 17.56
C ALA A 245 -27.65 -5.37 17.24
N GLU A 246 -28.36 -4.68 18.14
CA GLU A 246 -29.72 -4.19 17.89
C GLU A 246 -29.79 -3.29 16.65
N ILE A 247 -28.88 -2.29 16.57
CA ILE A 247 -28.81 -1.37 15.43
C ILE A 247 -28.57 -2.14 14.12
N VAL A 248 -27.56 -3.02 14.09
CA VAL A 248 -27.14 -3.71 12.87
C VAL A 248 -28.20 -4.73 12.42
N ASN A 249 -28.78 -5.51 13.35
CA ASN A 249 -29.87 -6.43 13.03
C ASN A 249 -31.13 -5.72 12.51
N ARG A 250 -31.48 -4.56 13.11
CA ARG A 250 -32.57 -3.71 12.60
C ARG A 250 -32.32 -3.25 11.18
N LEU A 251 -31.09 -2.77 10.87
CA LEU A 251 -30.72 -2.35 9.52
C LEU A 251 -30.70 -3.52 8.53
N ALA A 252 -30.23 -4.69 8.94
CA ALA A 252 -30.18 -5.89 8.10
C ALA A 252 -31.61 -6.45 7.80
N ALA A 253 -32.56 -6.28 8.72
CA ALA A 253 -33.94 -6.70 8.56
C ALA A 253 -34.79 -5.78 7.66
N VAL A 254 -34.25 -4.61 7.24
CA VAL A 254 -34.99 -3.70 6.34
C VAL A 254 -35.23 -4.40 5.00
N ASP A 255 -36.50 -4.57 4.64
CA ASP A 255 -36.89 -5.10 3.34
C ASP A 255 -36.78 -4.03 2.28
N ASN A 256 -35.68 -4.07 1.53
CA ASN A 256 -35.40 -3.19 0.40
C ASN A 256 -34.61 -3.95 -0.66
N ASN A 257 -34.49 -3.37 -1.85
CA ASN A 257 -33.79 -4.00 -2.97
C ASN A 257 -32.25 -4.01 -2.84
N SER A 258 -31.72 -3.78 -1.64
CA SER A 258 -30.29 -3.74 -1.38
C SER A 258 -29.82 -4.89 -0.50
N ASN A 259 -28.72 -5.52 -0.88
CA ASN A 259 -28.04 -6.53 -0.05
C ASN A 259 -27.16 -5.92 1.05
N TYR A 260 -26.96 -4.59 1.04
CA TYR A 260 -26.08 -3.91 1.99
C TYR A 260 -26.80 -3.52 3.28
N VAL A 261 -26.10 -3.57 4.41
CA VAL A 261 -26.61 -3.13 5.71
C VAL A 261 -26.77 -1.60 5.75
N PHE A 262 -25.75 -0.89 5.33
CA PHE A 262 -25.74 0.58 5.38
C PHE A 262 -26.18 1.16 4.03
N THR A 263 -27.45 1.54 3.95
CA THR A 263 -28.06 2.06 2.73
C THR A 263 -28.73 3.41 2.95
N TYR A 264 -28.82 4.18 1.88
CA TYR A 264 -29.62 5.39 1.80
C TYR A 264 -30.36 5.41 0.46
N ASN A 265 -31.69 5.50 0.48
CA ASN A 265 -32.54 5.36 -0.70
C ASN A 265 -32.21 4.07 -1.49
N ASP A 266 -32.16 2.93 -0.79
CA ASP A 266 -31.87 1.58 -1.30
C ASP A 266 -30.51 1.40 -2.01
N LYS A 267 -29.64 2.39 -1.89
CA LYS A 267 -28.27 2.33 -2.43
C LYS A 267 -27.27 2.29 -1.29
N PRO A 268 -26.15 1.55 -1.44
CA PRO A 268 -25.09 1.55 -0.46
C PRO A 268 -24.55 2.97 -0.23
N LEU A 269 -24.12 3.24 0.98
CA LEU A 269 -23.58 4.54 1.34
C LEU A 269 -22.36 4.91 0.47
N CYS A 270 -22.30 6.17 0.05
CA CYS A 270 -21.20 6.68 -0.74
C CYS A 270 -20.19 7.44 0.14
N PRO A 271 -18.87 7.34 -0.16
CA PRO A 271 -17.83 7.99 0.64
C PRO A 271 -17.98 9.52 0.78
N SER A 272 -18.26 10.24 -0.32
CA SER A 272 -18.30 11.72 -0.28
C SER A 272 -19.37 12.30 0.64
N PRO A 273 -20.64 11.83 0.63
CA PRO A 273 -21.64 12.23 1.60
C PRO A 273 -21.30 11.86 3.04
N ILE A 274 -20.66 10.69 3.27
CA ILE A 274 -20.16 10.29 4.60
C ILE A 274 -19.10 11.27 5.09
N ASP A 275 -18.10 11.58 4.25
CA ASP A 275 -17.01 12.51 4.57
C ASP A 275 -17.57 13.91 4.90
N PHE A 276 -18.55 14.36 4.12
CA PHE A 276 -19.22 15.65 4.36
C PHE A 276 -19.97 15.68 5.69
N ALA A 277 -20.78 14.63 5.97
CA ALA A 277 -21.55 14.52 7.21
C ALA A 277 -20.61 14.46 8.44
N PHE A 278 -19.50 13.70 8.34
CA PHE A 278 -18.51 13.57 9.40
C PHE A 278 -17.85 14.93 9.70
N LYS A 279 -17.37 15.61 8.66
CA LYS A 279 -16.72 16.91 8.79
C LYS A 279 -17.66 17.97 9.39
N LYS A 280 -18.91 18.05 8.88
CA LYS A 280 -19.93 18.98 9.39
C LYS A 280 -20.25 18.75 10.85
N ALA A 281 -20.35 17.49 11.29
CA ALA A 281 -20.62 17.18 12.70
C ALA A 281 -19.43 17.52 13.60
N ILE A 282 -18.18 17.31 13.15
CA ILE A 282 -16.97 17.76 13.88
C ILE A 282 -16.98 19.28 14.04
N GLU A 283 -17.22 20.04 12.98
CA GLU A 283 -17.26 21.50 13.03
C GLU A 283 -18.30 21.99 14.02
N LYS A 284 -19.48 21.34 14.09
CA LYS A 284 -20.55 21.71 15.02
C LYS A 284 -20.26 21.33 16.46
N SER A 285 -19.60 20.18 16.68
CA SER A 285 -19.30 19.67 18.02
C SER A 285 -18.17 20.42 18.73
N GLY A 286 -17.35 21.18 17.99
CA GLY A 286 -16.16 21.83 18.53
C GLY A 286 -15.04 20.88 18.96
N LEU A 287 -15.16 19.59 18.66
CA LEU A 287 -14.17 18.60 19.00
C LEU A 287 -12.91 18.73 18.14
N LYS A 288 -11.80 18.20 18.67
CA LYS A 288 -10.56 18.06 17.93
C LYS A 288 -10.81 17.31 16.61
N PRO A 289 -10.41 17.87 15.45
CA PRO A 289 -10.65 17.24 14.18
C PRO A 289 -9.84 15.95 14.03
N ILE A 290 -10.54 14.88 13.61
CA ILE A 290 -9.97 13.58 13.25
C ILE A 290 -10.49 13.15 11.90
N ARG A 291 -9.86 12.14 11.31
CA ARG A 291 -10.33 11.49 10.07
C ARG A 291 -11.27 10.33 10.43
N ILE A 292 -12.15 9.94 9.52
CA ILE A 292 -13.01 8.74 9.72
C ILE A 292 -12.19 7.49 10.08
N HIS A 293 -10.98 7.34 9.50
CA HIS A 293 -10.10 6.21 9.83
C HIS A 293 -9.60 6.26 11.27
N ASP A 294 -9.55 7.44 11.87
CA ASP A 294 -9.09 7.60 13.25
C ASP A 294 -10.13 7.12 14.28
N LEU A 295 -11.42 6.89 13.88
CA LEU A 295 -12.39 6.16 14.69
C LEU A 295 -11.91 4.73 15.01
N ARG A 296 -11.26 4.07 14.06
CA ARG A 296 -10.63 2.77 14.27
C ARG A 296 -9.43 2.88 15.22
N HIS A 297 -8.65 3.96 15.11
CA HIS A 297 -7.58 4.24 16.07
C HIS A 297 -8.14 4.49 17.47
N SER A 298 -9.25 5.25 17.58
CA SER A 298 -9.95 5.49 18.84
C SER A 298 -10.44 4.20 19.48
N HIS A 299 -11.07 3.30 18.68
CA HIS A 299 -11.48 1.98 19.14
C HIS A 299 -10.32 1.15 19.70
N ALA A 300 -9.22 1.08 18.95
CA ALA A 300 -8.05 0.32 19.38
C ALA A 300 -7.42 0.91 20.65
N SER A 301 -7.29 2.23 20.70
CA SER A 301 -6.76 2.95 21.88
C SER A 301 -7.61 2.73 23.12
N TRP A 302 -8.93 2.78 22.94
CA TRP A 302 -9.88 2.53 24.03
C TRP A 302 -9.77 1.10 24.57
N LEU A 303 -9.74 0.07 23.70
CA LEU A 303 -9.60 -1.31 24.15
C LEU A 303 -8.25 -1.57 24.84
N ILE A 304 -7.15 -1.10 24.27
CA ILE A 304 -5.81 -1.32 24.81
C ILE A 304 -5.63 -0.55 26.13
N GLY A 305 -6.12 0.71 26.22
CA GLY A 305 -6.10 1.51 27.43
C GLY A 305 -6.91 0.89 28.59
N ASN A 306 -7.90 0.04 28.29
CA ASN A 306 -8.65 -0.75 29.25
C ASN A 306 -8.10 -2.17 29.46
N GLY A 307 -6.84 -2.42 29.11
CA GLY A 307 -6.14 -3.66 29.41
C GLY A 307 -6.48 -4.86 28.48
N MET A 308 -7.15 -4.62 27.37
CA MET A 308 -7.46 -5.71 26.42
C MET A 308 -6.18 -6.22 25.77
N ASN A 309 -6.08 -7.55 25.65
CA ASN A 309 -4.93 -8.20 25.02
C ASN A 309 -4.69 -7.69 23.61
N ILE A 310 -3.49 -7.19 23.34
CA ILE A 310 -3.11 -6.55 22.08
C ILE A 310 -3.21 -7.50 20.88
N VAL A 311 -2.99 -8.81 21.07
CA VAL A 311 -3.15 -9.83 20.03
C VAL A 311 -4.63 -9.98 19.66
N ALA A 312 -5.53 -9.97 20.67
CA ALA A 312 -6.97 -10.01 20.46
C ALA A 312 -7.44 -8.75 19.71
N VAL A 313 -6.98 -7.57 20.12
CA VAL A 313 -7.27 -6.31 19.43
C VAL A 313 -6.76 -6.34 17.98
N SER A 314 -5.54 -6.81 17.75
CA SER A 314 -4.95 -6.94 16.40
C SER A 314 -5.80 -7.84 15.49
N LYS A 315 -6.23 -9.01 15.99
CA LYS A 315 -7.12 -9.93 15.27
C LYS A 315 -8.48 -9.29 14.96
N ARG A 316 -9.10 -8.62 15.95
CA ARG A 316 -10.35 -7.89 15.79
C ARG A 316 -10.27 -6.83 14.69
N LEU A 317 -9.19 -6.08 14.66
CA LEU A 317 -8.94 -5.08 13.64
C LEU A 317 -8.62 -5.69 12.25
N GLY A 318 -8.13 -6.92 12.15
CA GLY A 318 -7.67 -7.54 10.93
C GLY A 318 -6.37 -6.90 10.42
N HIS A 319 -5.39 -6.72 11.31
CA HIS A 319 -4.03 -6.35 10.93
C HIS A 319 -3.29 -7.58 10.40
N ALA A 320 -2.46 -7.37 9.38
CA ALA A 320 -1.68 -8.45 8.78
C ALA A 320 -0.64 -9.03 9.75
N SER A 321 -0.15 -8.22 10.68
CA SER A 321 0.74 -8.63 11.77
C SER A 321 0.39 -7.91 13.08
N VAL A 322 0.65 -8.56 14.20
CA VAL A 322 0.51 -7.97 15.54
C VAL A 322 1.50 -6.81 15.72
N GLU A 323 2.65 -6.89 15.07
CA GLU A 323 3.69 -5.86 15.10
C GLU A 323 3.17 -4.48 14.65
N GLN A 324 2.24 -4.44 13.70
CA GLN A 324 1.58 -3.20 13.28
C GLN A 324 0.80 -2.56 14.44
N THR A 325 0.11 -3.37 15.25
CA THR A 325 -0.64 -2.90 16.42
C THR A 325 0.32 -2.47 17.53
N LEU A 326 1.33 -3.28 17.82
CA LEU A 326 2.38 -2.95 18.79
C LEU A 326 3.04 -1.61 18.46
N THR A 327 3.60 -1.46 17.26
CA THR A 327 4.30 -0.22 16.87
C THR A 327 3.41 1.02 16.96
N THR A 328 2.09 0.84 16.77
CA THR A 328 1.14 1.95 16.77
C THR A 328 0.67 2.32 18.16
N TYR A 329 0.47 1.35 19.08
CA TYR A 329 -0.23 1.55 20.35
C TYR A 329 0.60 1.19 21.59
N THR A 330 1.89 0.87 21.46
CA THR A 330 2.75 0.51 22.62
C THR A 330 2.74 1.54 23.74
N HIS A 331 2.64 2.83 23.39
CA HIS A 331 2.61 3.92 24.35
C HIS A 331 1.33 3.98 25.21
N LEU A 332 0.30 3.25 24.84
CA LEU A 332 -0.98 3.15 25.56
C LEU A 332 -1.07 1.92 26.48
N ILE A 333 -0.11 1.00 26.37
CA ILE A 333 -0.05 -0.14 27.27
C ILE A 333 0.32 0.43 28.65
N PRO A 334 -0.57 0.31 29.66
CA PRO A 334 -0.23 0.73 31.03
C PRO A 334 1.09 0.08 31.40
N ALA A 335 1.93 0.82 32.16
CA ALA A 335 3.27 0.36 32.51
C ALA A 335 3.18 -1.11 32.97
N ALA A 336 3.65 -2.01 32.12
CA ALA A 336 3.61 -3.44 32.38
C ALA A 336 4.29 -3.76 33.72
N ASP A 337 5.22 -2.90 34.12
CA ASP A 337 5.96 -2.98 35.36
C ASP A 337 5.07 -2.82 36.59
N GLU A 338 4.10 -1.88 36.60
CA GLU A 338 3.19 -1.74 37.76
C GLU A 338 2.22 -2.92 37.90
N ALA A 339 1.70 -3.41 36.77
CA ALA A 339 0.83 -4.59 36.76
C ALA A 339 1.62 -5.84 37.16
N MET A 340 2.87 -5.97 36.67
CA MET A 340 3.78 -7.06 37.03
C MET A 340 4.16 -7.01 38.50
N MET A 341 4.47 -5.83 39.03
CA MET A 341 4.77 -5.66 40.45
C MET A 341 3.58 -6.00 41.35
N ARG A 342 2.36 -5.60 40.97
CA ARG A 342 1.15 -6.02 41.71
C ARG A 342 1.02 -7.55 41.70
N PHE A 343 1.09 -8.17 40.53
CA PHE A 343 0.99 -9.61 40.41
C PHE A 343 2.06 -10.35 41.23
N LEU A 344 3.32 -9.89 41.18
CA LEU A 344 4.43 -10.48 41.93
C LEU A 344 4.29 -10.27 43.45
N ASN A 345 3.64 -9.20 43.89
CA ASN A 345 3.43 -8.96 45.32
C ASN A 345 2.19 -9.70 45.89
N GLU A 346 1.27 -10.10 45.04
CA GLU A 346 0.04 -10.80 45.41
C GLU A 346 0.18 -12.34 45.38
N ASN A 347 1.29 -12.88 44.80
CA ASN A 347 1.58 -14.30 44.69
C ASN A 347 2.99 -14.66 45.18
#